data_5d8cbe65135ad56198e8988e67032945
#
_entry.id   5d8cbe65135ad56198e8988e67032945
#
_cell.length_a   1.000
_cell.length_b   1.000
_cell.length_c   1.000
_cell.angle_alpha   90.00
_cell.angle_beta   90.00
_cell.angle_gamma   90.00
#
_symmetry.space_group_name_H-M   'P 1'
#
loop_
_entity.id
_entity.type
_entity.pdbx_description
1 polymer ?
#
loop_
_entity_poly.entity_id
_entity_poly.type
_entity_poly.pdbx_seq_one_letter_code
_entity_poly.pdbx_strand_id
1 'polypeptide(L)'
;YEYYLPHDSIVRLSSYLLVIINEPFMVINADDFYGKESFEVMAKFLNEVEGQQGKYCMAGYRVGNTLSEHGSVSRGVCSTDANGFLTDVVERTSIENKDGHVCYKGENGEDVEIAFDTPVSMNMWGFTPEYFAAAEEAFKAFLTKNAQELKAEFYIPTLVNDMINAGTATCEVLDTTAKWFGVTYADDRQMVVDKIQALVDAGVYPSPLF
;
A
#
# COMPACT_ATOMS: atom_id res chain seq x y z
N TYR A 1 -26.29 -0.07 12.25
CA TYR A 1 -25.89 -1.43 12.66
C TYR A 1 -24.38 -1.53 12.50
N GLU A 2 -23.60 -1.30 13.58
CA GLU A 2 -22.19 -1.60 13.65
C GLU A 2 -22.04 -3.13 13.68
N TYR A 3 -21.51 -3.72 12.63
CA TYR A 3 -21.08 -5.11 12.65
C TYR A 3 -19.72 -5.16 13.35
N TYR A 4 -19.73 -5.36 14.67
CA TYR A 4 -18.58 -5.88 15.38
C TYR A 4 -18.36 -7.32 14.91
N LEU A 5 -17.35 -7.54 14.05
CA LEU A 5 -16.85 -8.88 13.85
C LEU A 5 -16.14 -9.30 15.16
N PRO A 6 -16.51 -10.43 15.78
CA PRO A 6 -15.82 -10.91 16.96
C PRO A 6 -14.34 -11.12 16.64
N HIS A 7 -13.43 -10.80 17.57
CA HIS A 7 -11.98 -10.98 17.45
C HIS A 7 -11.56 -12.34 16.88
N ASP A 8 -12.31 -13.40 17.16
CA ASP A 8 -12.14 -14.74 16.57
C ASP A 8 -12.30 -14.80 15.04
N SER A 9 -12.99 -13.85 14.41
CA SER A 9 -13.29 -13.90 12.97
C SER A 9 -12.11 -13.54 12.11
N ILE A 10 -11.27 -12.60 12.54
CA ILE A 10 -10.08 -12.16 11.76
C ILE A 10 -8.99 -13.25 11.86
N VAL A 11 -8.77 -13.81 13.05
CA VAL A 11 -7.83 -14.92 13.24
C VAL A 11 -8.28 -16.16 12.44
N ARG A 12 -9.58 -16.46 12.41
CA ARG A 12 -10.13 -17.54 11.59
C ARG A 12 -10.03 -17.26 10.10
N LEU A 13 -10.19 -16.01 9.67
CA LEU A 13 -10.07 -15.65 8.26
C LEU A 13 -8.63 -15.83 7.77
N SER A 14 -7.63 -15.38 8.54
CA SER A 14 -6.21 -15.59 8.19
C SER A 14 -5.84 -17.07 8.18
N SER A 15 -6.29 -17.86 9.16
CA SER A 15 -6.07 -19.32 9.19
C SER A 15 -6.78 -20.05 8.05
N TYR A 16 -7.93 -19.55 7.59
CA TYR A 16 -8.64 -20.10 6.43
C TYR A 16 -7.92 -19.77 5.12
N LEU A 17 -7.38 -18.55 5.00
CA LEU A 17 -6.60 -18.12 3.84
C LEU A 17 -5.26 -18.88 3.73
N LEU A 18 -4.62 -19.24 4.85
CA LEU A 18 -3.44 -20.12 4.90
C LEU A 18 -3.66 -21.48 4.24
N VAL A 19 -4.90 -21.99 4.26
CA VAL A 19 -5.24 -23.30 3.70
C VAL A 19 -5.61 -23.22 2.21
N ILE A 20 -5.98 -22.02 1.72
CA ILE A 20 -6.59 -21.85 0.39
C ILE A 20 -5.63 -21.17 -0.59
N ILE A 21 -4.77 -20.23 -0.12
CA ILE A 21 -3.88 -19.47 -1.00
C ILE A 21 -2.49 -20.12 -1.00
N ASN A 22 -2.17 -20.80 -2.11
CA ASN A 22 -0.89 -21.47 -2.34
C ASN A 22 -0.03 -20.75 -3.40
N GLU A 23 -0.51 -19.65 -3.93
CA GLU A 23 0.12 -18.87 -4.98
C GLU A 23 0.44 -17.46 -4.46
N PRO A 24 1.42 -16.76 -5.05
CA PRO A 24 1.65 -15.35 -4.74
C PRO A 24 0.38 -14.52 -4.92
N PHE A 25 0.17 -13.56 -4.05
CA PHE A 25 -1.07 -12.78 -4.02
C PHE A 25 -0.80 -11.30 -3.79
N MET A 26 -1.77 -10.48 -4.09
CA MET A 26 -1.72 -9.02 -3.91
C MET A 26 -2.78 -8.57 -2.92
N VAL A 27 -2.42 -7.57 -2.10
CA VAL A 27 -3.31 -6.87 -1.17
C VAL A 27 -3.45 -5.44 -1.63
N ILE A 28 -4.70 -4.96 -1.73
CA ILE A 28 -5.04 -3.60 -2.10
C ILE A 28 -6.18 -3.07 -1.21
N ASN A 29 -6.32 -1.76 -1.13
CA ASN A 29 -7.53 -1.16 -0.58
C ASN A 29 -8.67 -1.25 -1.61
N ALA A 30 -9.89 -1.55 -1.16
CA ALA A 30 -11.02 -1.80 -2.05
C ALA A 30 -11.64 -0.51 -2.63
N ASP A 31 -11.33 0.64 -2.05
CA ASP A 31 -11.86 1.97 -2.38
C ASP A 31 -10.88 2.86 -3.14
N ASP A 32 -9.70 2.31 -3.51
CA ASP A 32 -8.65 3.01 -4.23
C ASP A 32 -8.58 2.61 -5.70
N PHE A 33 -8.30 3.59 -6.55
CA PHE A 33 -7.94 3.38 -7.96
C PHE A 33 -6.43 3.39 -8.11
N TYR A 34 -5.88 2.25 -8.53
CA TYR A 34 -4.42 2.04 -8.63
C TYR A 34 -3.85 2.22 -10.03
N GLY A 35 -4.71 2.26 -11.07
CA GLY A 35 -4.28 2.30 -12.47
C GLY A 35 -3.81 0.94 -13.01
N LYS A 36 -3.99 0.74 -14.31
CA LYS A 36 -3.70 -0.54 -14.98
C LYS A 36 -2.24 -0.96 -14.89
N GLU A 37 -1.32 0.00 -15.10
CA GLU A 37 0.13 -0.24 -15.09
C GLU A 37 0.62 -0.84 -13.77
N SER A 38 0.07 -0.38 -12.64
CA SER A 38 0.45 -0.91 -11.32
C SER A 38 0.11 -2.38 -11.17
N PHE A 39 -1.04 -2.82 -11.68
CA PHE A 39 -1.38 -4.25 -11.70
C PHE A 39 -0.47 -5.05 -12.63
N GLU A 40 -0.05 -4.48 -13.75
CA GLU A 40 0.85 -5.15 -14.71
C GLU A 40 2.24 -5.40 -14.10
N VAL A 41 2.84 -4.39 -13.45
CA VAL A 41 4.16 -4.54 -12.82
C VAL A 41 4.11 -5.50 -11.62
N MET A 42 3.05 -5.43 -10.82
CA MET A 42 2.83 -6.33 -9.68
C MET A 42 2.62 -7.77 -10.14
N ALA A 43 1.75 -8.01 -11.14
CA ALA A 43 1.49 -9.34 -11.67
C ALA A 43 2.74 -9.97 -12.28
N LYS A 44 3.55 -9.19 -12.98
CA LYS A 44 4.83 -9.65 -13.53
C LYS A 44 5.73 -10.17 -12.41
N PHE A 45 5.97 -9.38 -11.36
CA PHE A 45 6.80 -9.78 -10.22
C PHE A 45 6.25 -11.04 -9.52
N LEU A 46 4.94 -11.08 -9.24
CA LEU A 46 4.33 -12.21 -8.54
C LEU A 46 4.45 -13.52 -9.31
N ASN A 47 4.37 -13.48 -10.65
CA ASN A 47 4.62 -14.65 -11.48
C ASN A 47 6.10 -15.09 -11.45
N GLU A 48 7.05 -14.14 -11.35
CA GLU A 48 8.49 -14.45 -11.30
C GLU A 48 8.91 -15.08 -9.97
N VAL A 49 8.18 -14.81 -8.88
CA VAL A 49 8.47 -15.35 -7.54
C VAL A 49 7.61 -16.56 -7.17
N GLU A 50 6.84 -17.12 -8.10
CA GLU A 50 6.05 -18.33 -7.85
C GLU A 50 6.95 -19.46 -7.33
N GLY A 51 6.51 -20.11 -6.25
CA GLY A 51 7.25 -21.18 -5.58
C GLY A 51 8.43 -20.71 -4.73
N GLN A 52 8.73 -19.41 -4.66
CA GLN A 52 9.72 -18.84 -3.76
C GLN A 52 9.07 -18.45 -2.42
N GLN A 53 9.91 -18.16 -1.42
CA GLN A 53 9.47 -17.68 -0.09
C GLN A 53 10.23 -16.41 0.30
N GLY A 54 9.58 -15.54 1.10
CA GLY A 54 10.16 -14.29 1.58
C GLY A 54 10.45 -13.29 0.45
N LYS A 55 9.75 -13.42 -0.68
CA LYS A 55 9.88 -12.51 -1.83
C LYS A 55 8.62 -11.67 -1.95
N TYR A 56 8.73 -10.45 -1.46
CA TYR A 56 7.64 -9.49 -1.44
C TYR A 56 7.92 -8.33 -2.37
N CYS A 57 6.87 -7.63 -2.73
CA CYS A 57 6.98 -6.37 -3.47
C CYS A 57 5.91 -5.38 -3.02
N MET A 58 6.09 -4.15 -3.39
CA MET A 58 5.06 -3.12 -3.31
C MET A 58 5.12 -2.22 -4.54
N ALA A 59 3.98 -1.68 -4.94
CA ALA A 59 3.96 -0.62 -5.95
C ALA A 59 4.44 0.69 -5.32
N GLY A 60 5.58 1.19 -5.79
CA GLY A 60 6.15 2.48 -5.41
C GLY A 60 5.58 3.58 -6.29
N TYR A 61 4.55 4.27 -5.81
CA TYR A 61 4.00 5.41 -6.52
C TYR A 61 4.89 6.61 -6.35
N ARG A 62 5.06 7.40 -7.40
CA ARG A 62 5.75 8.69 -7.29
C ARG A 62 4.88 9.64 -6.47
N VAL A 63 5.42 10.22 -5.41
CA VAL A 63 4.64 11.06 -4.47
C VAL A 63 3.83 12.13 -5.19
N GLY A 64 4.41 12.77 -6.22
CA GLY A 64 3.72 13.78 -7.01
C GLY A 64 2.49 13.29 -7.77
N ASN A 65 2.36 11.97 -8.02
CA ASN A 65 1.19 11.37 -8.65
C ASN A 65 0.09 10.98 -7.64
N THR A 66 0.28 11.26 -6.36
CA THR A 66 -0.62 10.90 -5.26
C THR A 66 -1.11 12.11 -4.45
N LEU A 67 -0.77 13.31 -4.88
CA LEU A 67 -1.15 14.54 -4.20
C LEU A 67 -2.63 14.87 -4.41
N SER A 68 -3.21 15.60 -3.46
CA SER A 68 -4.55 16.16 -3.55
C SER A 68 -4.50 17.61 -4.02
N GLU A 69 -5.49 18.01 -4.82
CA GLU A 69 -5.71 19.42 -5.18
C GLU A 69 -6.41 20.19 -4.05
N HIS A 70 -6.95 19.49 -3.04
CA HIS A 70 -7.81 20.05 -2.01
C HIS A 70 -7.15 20.14 -0.63
N GLY A 71 -5.86 19.77 -0.51
CA GLY A 71 -5.15 19.85 0.76
C GLY A 71 -3.97 18.88 0.87
N SER A 72 -3.41 18.82 2.06
CA SER A 72 -2.29 17.92 2.35
C SER A 72 -2.75 16.46 2.48
N VAL A 73 -1.83 15.54 2.20
CA VAL A 73 -2.04 14.10 2.29
C VAL A 73 -1.02 13.46 3.23
N SER A 74 -1.31 12.23 3.66
CA SER A 74 -0.37 11.39 4.41
C SER A 74 0.06 10.20 3.55
N ARG A 75 1.36 9.88 3.54
CA ARG A 75 1.92 8.78 2.73
C ARG A 75 3.05 8.08 3.44
N GLY A 76 3.13 6.77 3.26
CA GLY A 76 4.30 5.99 3.64
C GLY A 76 5.47 6.26 2.68
N VAL A 77 6.36 7.18 3.03
CA VAL A 77 7.54 7.48 2.22
C VAL A 77 8.53 6.35 2.33
N CYS A 78 8.91 5.78 1.18
CA CYS A 78 9.77 4.61 1.10
C CYS A 78 11.24 5.00 0.90
N SER A 79 12.13 4.30 1.60
CA SER A 79 13.56 4.30 1.35
C SER A 79 13.95 2.97 0.72
N THR A 80 14.83 3.00 -0.29
CA THR A 80 15.31 1.81 -0.97
C THR A 80 16.83 1.74 -0.97
N ASP A 81 17.36 0.53 -1.07
CA ASP A 81 18.77 0.32 -1.36
C ASP A 81 19.10 0.55 -2.84
N ALA A 82 20.37 0.39 -3.21
CA ALA A 82 20.84 0.57 -4.59
C ALA A 82 20.26 -0.45 -5.59
N ASN A 83 19.65 -1.52 -5.12
CA ASN A 83 19.04 -2.57 -5.93
C ASN A 83 17.50 -2.42 -6.02
N GLY A 84 16.93 -1.38 -5.38
CA GLY A 84 15.48 -1.13 -5.37
C GLY A 84 14.72 -1.89 -4.28
N PHE A 85 15.42 -2.56 -3.35
CA PHE A 85 14.76 -3.20 -2.22
C PHE A 85 14.41 -2.20 -1.12
N LEU A 86 13.21 -2.33 -0.59
CA LEU A 86 12.71 -1.54 0.52
C LEU A 86 13.60 -1.72 1.76
N THR A 87 14.04 -0.60 2.34
CA THR A 87 14.80 -0.58 3.59
C THR A 87 14.01 0.02 4.73
N ASP A 88 13.05 0.92 4.43
CA ASP A 88 12.20 1.55 5.43
C ASP A 88 10.94 2.17 4.79
N VAL A 89 9.85 2.25 5.55
CA VAL A 89 8.64 3.00 5.22
C VAL A 89 8.29 3.90 6.39
N VAL A 90 8.33 5.20 6.17
CA VAL A 90 8.00 6.19 7.20
C VAL A 90 6.74 6.96 6.81
N GLU A 91 5.71 6.87 7.65
CA GLU A 91 4.51 7.67 7.45
C GLU A 91 4.84 9.16 7.63
N ARG A 92 4.63 9.93 6.56
CA ARG A 92 4.77 11.38 6.55
C ARG A 92 3.39 12.01 6.36
N THR A 93 3.04 12.88 7.28
CA THR A 93 1.79 13.64 7.23
C THR A 93 2.02 15.01 6.63
N SER A 94 0.92 15.66 6.22
CA SER A 94 0.96 17.04 5.69
C SER A 94 1.85 17.19 4.46
N ILE A 95 1.85 16.19 3.57
CA ILE A 95 2.51 16.29 2.27
C ILE A 95 1.63 17.13 1.34
N GLU A 96 2.20 18.16 0.74
CA GLU A 96 1.52 19.05 -0.19
C GLU A 96 2.46 19.60 -1.26
N ASN A 97 1.89 20.12 -2.34
CA ASN A 97 2.65 20.86 -3.34
C ASN A 97 2.61 22.35 -2.99
N LYS A 98 3.78 22.94 -2.76
CA LYS A 98 3.98 24.36 -2.51
C LYS A 98 4.81 24.95 -3.66
N ASP A 99 4.17 25.73 -4.50
CA ASP A 99 4.83 26.45 -5.60
C ASP A 99 5.68 25.53 -6.53
N GLY A 100 5.23 24.29 -6.74
CA GLY A 100 5.91 23.31 -7.58
C GLY A 100 6.86 22.38 -6.82
N HIS A 101 7.04 22.56 -5.51
CA HIS A 101 7.86 21.73 -4.64
C HIS A 101 7.00 20.85 -3.76
N VAL A 102 7.29 19.55 -3.70
CA VAL A 102 6.61 18.63 -2.79
C VAL A 102 7.28 18.67 -1.43
N CYS A 103 6.53 19.06 -0.40
CA CYS A 103 7.05 19.19 0.96
C CYS A 103 6.16 18.47 1.97
N TYR A 104 6.76 18.06 3.08
CA TYR A 104 6.05 17.63 4.28
C TYR A 104 6.52 18.40 5.50
N LYS A 105 5.77 18.32 6.63
CA LYS A 105 6.18 18.95 7.89
C LYS A 105 7.17 18.07 8.64
N GLY A 106 8.37 18.59 8.86
CA GLY A 106 9.37 17.97 9.74
C GLY A 106 8.97 18.03 11.22
N GLU A 107 9.81 17.47 12.09
CA GLU A 107 9.52 17.35 13.53
C GLU A 107 9.37 18.71 14.23
N ASN A 108 10.05 19.72 13.75
CA ASN A 108 9.98 21.09 14.31
C ASN A 108 8.98 21.99 13.55
N GLY A 109 8.20 21.42 12.62
CA GLY A 109 7.22 22.13 11.81
C GLY A 109 7.79 22.83 10.57
N GLU A 110 9.07 22.65 10.26
CA GLU A 110 9.72 23.12 9.04
C GLU A 110 9.20 22.38 7.81
N ASP A 111 9.25 23.03 6.65
CA ASP A 111 8.98 22.37 5.39
C ASP A 111 10.24 21.61 4.93
N VAL A 112 10.08 20.30 4.77
CA VAL A 112 11.12 19.41 4.24
C VAL A 112 10.72 19.01 2.83
N GLU A 113 11.54 19.38 1.84
CA GLU A 113 11.30 19.06 0.44
C GLU A 113 11.69 17.62 0.15
N ILE A 114 10.87 16.94 -0.66
CA ILE A 114 11.15 15.63 -1.22
C ILE A 114 10.98 15.66 -2.75
N ALA A 115 11.73 14.83 -3.45
CA ALA A 115 11.65 14.77 -4.91
C ALA A 115 10.27 14.30 -5.35
N PHE A 116 9.77 14.83 -6.48
CA PHE A 116 8.46 14.47 -7.05
C PHE A 116 8.32 12.96 -7.32
N ASP A 117 9.40 12.31 -7.66
CA ASP A 117 9.50 10.89 -7.98
C ASP A 117 9.87 10.00 -6.77
N THR A 118 9.94 10.59 -5.56
CA THR A 118 10.13 9.80 -4.33
C THR A 118 9.07 8.73 -4.22
N PRO A 119 9.44 7.45 -4.03
CA PRO A 119 8.46 6.37 -3.93
C PRO A 119 7.68 6.45 -2.63
N VAL A 120 6.36 6.27 -2.74
CA VAL A 120 5.45 6.19 -1.60
C VAL A 120 4.56 4.95 -1.69
N SER A 121 4.23 4.38 -0.54
CA SER A 121 3.25 3.31 -0.41
C SER A 121 1.83 3.87 -0.50
N MET A 122 1.02 3.21 -1.34
CA MET A 122 -0.43 3.40 -1.41
C MET A 122 -1.17 2.11 -1.03
N ASN A 123 -0.57 1.28 -0.16
CA ASN A 123 -1.10 0.00 0.30
C ASN A 123 -1.36 -1.02 -0.82
N MET A 124 -0.52 -1.03 -1.86
CA MET A 124 -0.53 -2.07 -2.89
C MET A 124 0.68 -2.96 -2.69
N TRP A 125 0.48 -4.11 -2.07
CA TRP A 125 1.51 -5.04 -1.64
C TRP A 125 1.37 -6.40 -2.31
N GLY A 126 2.49 -7.04 -2.64
CA GLY A 126 2.56 -8.39 -3.17
C GLY A 126 3.35 -9.31 -2.24
N PHE A 127 2.83 -10.51 -2.02
CA PHE A 127 3.36 -11.47 -1.05
C PHE A 127 3.41 -12.88 -1.61
N THR A 128 4.36 -13.66 -1.12
CA THR A 128 4.35 -15.11 -1.22
C THR A 128 3.55 -15.74 -0.06
N PRO A 129 2.97 -16.96 -0.20
CA PRO A 129 1.94 -17.50 0.72
C PRO A 129 2.34 -17.58 2.19
N GLU A 130 3.63 -17.77 2.50
CA GLU A 130 4.11 -17.88 3.88
C GLU A 130 3.92 -16.57 4.70
N TYR A 131 3.65 -15.45 4.03
CA TYR A 131 3.28 -14.19 4.69
C TYR A 131 2.14 -14.38 5.71
N PHE A 132 1.14 -15.21 5.39
CA PHE A 132 0.02 -15.44 6.29
C PHE A 132 0.44 -16.08 7.61
N ALA A 133 1.38 -17.04 7.58
CA ALA A 133 1.87 -17.67 8.81
C ALA A 133 2.65 -16.67 9.67
N ALA A 134 3.50 -15.84 9.05
CA ALA A 134 4.22 -14.77 9.73
C ALA A 134 3.26 -13.72 10.31
N ALA A 135 2.24 -13.31 9.53
CA ALA A 135 1.24 -12.35 9.94
C ALA A 135 0.39 -12.87 11.12
N GLU A 136 0.03 -14.15 11.11
CA GLU A 136 -0.73 -14.76 12.21
C GLU A 136 0.06 -14.73 13.53
N GLU A 137 1.32 -15.11 13.52
CA GLU A 137 2.16 -15.10 14.72
C GLU A 137 2.42 -13.66 15.21
N ALA A 138 2.71 -12.73 14.31
CA ALA A 138 2.89 -11.33 14.65
C ALA A 138 1.59 -10.71 15.20
N PHE A 139 0.43 -11.06 14.63
CA PHE A 139 -0.87 -10.57 15.10
C PHE A 139 -1.22 -11.11 16.50
N LYS A 140 -0.94 -12.38 16.80
CA LYS A 140 -1.09 -12.94 18.14
C LYS A 140 -0.23 -12.18 19.18
N ALA A 141 1.03 -11.89 18.82
CA ALA A 141 1.92 -11.10 19.65
C ALA A 141 1.42 -9.66 19.85
N PHE A 142 0.93 -9.03 18.75
CA PHE A 142 0.33 -7.70 18.79
C PHE A 142 -0.89 -7.65 19.72
N LEU A 143 -1.82 -8.61 19.61
CA LEU A 143 -3.01 -8.69 20.49
C LEU A 143 -2.62 -8.85 21.96
N THR A 144 -1.62 -9.70 22.24
CA THR A 144 -1.15 -9.90 23.62
C THR A 144 -0.64 -8.60 24.23
N LYS A 145 0.04 -7.76 23.45
CA LYS A 145 0.63 -6.50 23.91
C LYS A 145 -0.38 -5.35 23.96
N ASN A 146 -1.32 -5.31 23.01
CA ASN A 146 -2.16 -4.13 22.76
C ASN A 146 -3.66 -4.38 23.02
N ALA A 147 -4.06 -5.51 23.63
CA ALA A 147 -5.48 -5.88 23.83
C ALA A 147 -6.31 -4.83 24.59
N GLN A 148 -5.67 -3.94 25.36
CA GLN A 148 -6.34 -2.87 26.13
C GLN A 148 -6.33 -1.52 25.40
N GLU A 149 -5.66 -1.44 24.25
CA GLU A 149 -5.50 -0.21 23.46
C GLU A 149 -6.56 -0.15 22.36
N LEU A 150 -7.68 0.53 22.58
CA LEU A 150 -8.81 0.59 21.65
C LEU A 150 -8.48 1.18 20.26
N LYS A 151 -7.38 1.91 20.15
CA LYS A 151 -6.93 2.54 18.90
C LYS A 151 -5.67 1.91 18.31
N ALA A 152 -5.21 0.79 18.89
CA ALA A 152 -4.07 0.09 18.34
C ALA A 152 -4.44 -0.58 17.01
N GLU A 153 -3.62 -0.38 15.99
CA GLU A 153 -3.81 -0.93 14.65
C GLU A 153 -2.60 -1.78 14.26
N PHE A 154 -2.86 -2.91 13.62
CA PHE A 154 -1.84 -3.82 13.11
C PHE A 154 -1.61 -3.52 11.63
N TYR A 155 -0.49 -2.89 11.31
CA TYR A 155 -0.18 -2.42 9.97
C TYR A 155 0.69 -3.39 9.17
N ILE A 156 0.35 -3.60 7.89
CA ILE A 156 1.16 -4.36 6.93
C ILE A 156 2.60 -3.81 6.84
N PRO A 157 2.84 -2.50 6.66
CA PRO A 157 4.19 -1.96 6.56
C PRO A 157 5.07 -2.30 7.77
N THR A 158 4.52 -2.27 8.97
CA THR A 158 5.25 -2.59 10.21
C THR A 158 5.72 -4.05 10.19
N LEU A 159 4.84 -4.99 9.86
CA LEU A 159 5.21 -6.40 9.76
C LEU A 159 6.26 -6.64 8.67
N VAL A 160 6.10 -6.00 7.50
CA VAL A 160 7.09 -6.12 6.40
C VAL A 160 8.44 -5.60 6.85
N ASN A 161 8.51 -4.44 7.51
CA ASN A 161 9.76 -3.90 8.05
C ASN A 161 10.40 -4.84 9.08
N ASP A 162 9.60 -5.43 9.98
CA ASP A 162 10.09 -6.41 10.96
C ASP A 162 10.70 -7.64 10.27
N MET A 163 10.06 -8.15 9.22
CA MET A 163 10.56 -9.30 8.45
C MET A 163 11.82 -8.97 7.67
N ILE A 164 11.92 -7.78 7.07
CA ILE A 164 13.14 -7.31 6.39
C ILE A 164 14.29 -7.21 7.39
N ASN A 165 14.06 -6.57 8.54
CA ASN A 165 15.06 -6.40 9.58
C ASN A 165 15.52 -7.73 10.19
N ALA A 166 14.62 -8.71 10.27
CA ALA A 166 14.95 -10.07 10.70
C ALA A 166 15.67 -10.90 9.62
N GLY A 167 15.78 -10.41 8.39
CA GLY A 167 16.37 -11.12 7.26
C GLY A 167 15.52 -12.29 6.75
N THR A 168 14.23 -12.34 7.10
CA THR A 168 13.31 -13.42 6.69
C THR A 168 12.58 -13.11 5.39
N ALA A 169 12.56 -11.84 4.97
CA ALA A 169 11.99 -11.42 3.70
C ALA A 169 12.79 -10.29 3.04
N THR A 170 12.58 -10.14 1.74
CA THR A 170 12.97 -8.97 0.95
C THR A 170 11.72 -8.39 0.29
N CYS A 171 11.65 -7.07 0.15
CA CYS A 171 10.54 -6.40 -0.52
C CYS A 171 11.09 -5.49 -1.62
N GLU A 172 10.75 -5.76 -2.87
CA GLU A 172 11.13 -4.92 -4.00
C GLU A 172 10.12 -3.79 -4.18
N VAL A 173 10.62 -2.56 -4.36
CA VAL A 173 9.78 -1.38 -4.67
C VAL A 173 9.68 -1.25 -6.18
N LEU A 174 8.53 -1.62 -6.73
CA LEU A 174 8.27 -1.60 -8.17
C LEU A 174 7.83 -0.19 -8.57
N ASP A 175 8.64 0.50 -9.38
CA ASP A 175 8.27 1.83 -9.89
C ASP A 175 7.04 1.76 -10.76
N THR A 176 6.11 2.69 -10.56
CA THR A 176 4.95 2.90 -11.42
C THR A 176 4.74 4.37 -11.70
N THR A 177 4.41 4.68 -12.96
CA THR A 177 4.02 6.02 -13.39
C THR A 177 2.51 6.27 -13.24
N ALA A 178 1.75 5.26 -12.80
CA ALA A 178 0.32 5.35 -12.62
C ALA A 178 -0.06 6.48 -11.67
N LYS A 179 -1.22 7.07 -11.91
CA LYS A 179 -1.86 8.01 -11.01
C LYS A 179 -2.76 7.25 -10.05
N TRP A 180 -2.60 7.54 -8.77
CA TRP A 180 -3.49 7.04 -7.75
C TRP A 180 -4.58 8.07 -7.44
N PHE A 181 -5.79 7.63 -7.20
CA PHE A 181 -6.88 8.42 -6.59
C PHE A 181 -7.86 7.49 -5.89
N GLY A 182 -8.53 8.01 -4.86
CA GLY A 182 -9.50 7.26 -4.06
C GLY A 182 -10.72 8.11 -3.72
N VAL A 183 -11.74 7.47 -3.13
CA VAL A 183 -12.95 8.10 -2.61
C VAL A 183 -12.85 8.11 -1.09
N THR A 184 -12.26 9.15 -0.53
CA THR A 184 -12.20 9.33 0.94
C THR A 184 -13.45 10.02 1.47
N TYR A 185 -14.01 10.94 0.70
CA TYR A 185 -15.20 11.72 1.02
C TYR A 185 -16.25 11.58 -0.06
N ALA A 186 -17.53 11.79 0.29
CA ALA A 186 -18.62 11.75 -0.67
C ALA A 186 -18.43 12.72 -1.85
N ASP A 187 -17.79 13.86 -1.58
CA ASP A 187 -17.51 14.90 -2.58
C ASP A 187 -16.46 14.47 -3.61
N ASP A 188 -15.58 13.49 -3.28
CA ASP A 188 -14.58 12.96 -4.21
C ASP A 188 -15.23 12.12 -5.32
N ARG A 189 -16.45 11.63 -5.11
CA ARG A 189 -17.11 10.69 -6.03
C ARG A 189 -17.20 11.23 -7.46
N GLN A 190 -17.58 12.49 -7.64
CA GLN A 190 -17.72 13.03 -8.99
C GLN A 190 -16.37 13.15 -9.69
N MET A 191 -15.35 13.60 -8.99
CA MET A 191 -13.98 13.68 -9.50
C MET A 191 -13.46 12.29 -9.94
N VAL A 192 -13.72 11.25 -9.17
CA VAL A 192 -13.34 9.87 -9.52
C VAL A 192 -14.11 9.40 -10.77
N VAL A 193 -15.42 9.64 -10.85
CA VAL A 193 -16.23 9.32 -12.04
C VAL A 193 -15.66 9.99 -13.30
N ASP A 194 -15.36 11.29 -13.20
CA ASP A 194 -14.83 12.07 -14.33
C ASP A 194 -13.44 11.58 -14.77
N LYS A 195 -12.57 11.24 -13.81
CA LYS A 195 -11.24 10.67 -14.10
C LYS A 195 -11.33 9.29 -14.76
N ILE A 196 -12.22 8.41 -14.29
CA ILE A 196 -12.42 7.09 -14.92
C ILE A 196 -13.00 7.26 -16.32
N GLN A 197 -14.00 8.15 -16.51
CA GLN A 197 -14.57 8.42 -17.82
C GLN A 197 -13.51 8.92 -18.79
N ALA A 198 -12.64 9.83 -18.38
CA ALA A 198 -11.53 10.32 -19.18
C ALA A 198 -10.57 9.19 -19.63
N LEU A 199 -10.33 8.20 -18.78
CA LEU A 199 -9.52 7.02 -19.12
C LEU A 199 -10.23 6.12 -20.15
N VAL A 200 -11.55 5.98 -20.05
CA VAL A 200 -12.37 5.26 -21.05
C VAL A 200 -12.35 6.00 -22.38
N ASP A 201 -12.56 7.31 -22.38
CA ASP A 201 -12.54 8.15 -23.58
C ASP A 201 -11.17 8.16 -24.28
N ALA A 202 -10.10 8.04 -23.49
CA ALA A 202 -8.74 7.89 -24.00
C ALA A 202 -8.41 6.45 -24.48
N GLY A 203 -9.34 5.51 -24.37
CA GLY A 203 -9.15 4.10 -24.79
C GLY A 203 -8.24 3.28 -23.86
N VAL A 204 -7.94 3.76 -22.65
CA VAL A 204 -7.17 3.01 -21.64
C VAL A 204 -7.99 1.83 -21.10
N TYR A 205 -9.28 2.04 -20.93
CA TYR A 205 -10.26 1.02 -20.56
C TYR A 205 -11.32 0.86 -21.64
N PRO A 206 -11.80 -0.38 -21.91
CA PRO A 206 -12.90 -0.60 -22.84
C PRO A 206 -14.23 -0.12 -22.23
N SER A 207 -15.21 0.16 -23.14
CA SER A 207 -16.58 0.41 -22.75
C SER A 207 -17.51 -0.44 -23.65
N PRO A 208 -18.31 -1.37 -23.09
CA PRO A 208 -18.38 -1.79 -21.69
C PRO A 208 -17.10 -2.54 -21.25
N LEU A 209 -16.88 -2.63 -19.94
CA LEU A 209 -15.75 -3.36 -19.35
C LEU A 209 -15.84 -4.88 -19.57
N PHE A 210 -17.06 -5.40 -19.76
CA PHE A 210 -17.39 -6.82 -19.97
C PHE A 210 -18.34 -6.97 -21.14
#